data_dcf0c976eb110864179f75f6ed367328
#
_entry.id   dcf0c976eb110864179f75f6ed367328
#
_cell.length_a   1.000
_cell.length_b   1.000
_cell.length_c   1.000
_cell.angle_alpha   90.00
_cell.angle_beta   90.00
_cell.angle_gamma   90.00
#
_symmetry.space_group_name_H-M   'P 1'
#
loop_
_entity.id
_entity.type
_entity.pdbx_description
1 polymer ?
#
loop_
_entity_poly.entity_id
_entity_poly.type
_entity_poly.pdbx_seq_one_letter_code
_entity_poly.pdbx_strand_id
1 'polypeptide(L)'
;MTHRFSLGVLAALMLLCAVLAGCGQEQAAAPQKERVVTDTAGREVHLPEEVKSIAVVPIPWASVAFAVDGSADRIAGMHPSAKASYEKSMLKVLAPGMANAATDFVGQDFSIHMEELGKLNPSAIIVWNYQEDEIAQLEKLKIPTIALKYGTLEDVQEGIRVIGQVFGKEERAEELVGFQQDIMAYFETKKAALEGKAKPKVLYLRDRDLKVAAGETVNTMMIETAGGVNVAKDVQGQWTPVTMEQIAAWDPDVIILSDFDPIQPADLFEDKLEGQNWKNIKAVREGRVYKAPIGLYRWDAPCVETPLMIKWIAQKLHPEVFDDYRLADALRGFYEKFFSYTLTDADLKMILHE
;
A
#
# COMPACT_ATOMS: atom_id res chain seq x y z
N MET A 1 -91.72 21.26 -5.81
CA MET A 1 -90.51 21.04 -6.63
C MET A 1 -89.38 21.89 -6.15
N THR A 2 -88.79 21.61 -4.98
CA THR A 2 -87.63 22.36 -4.52
C THR A 2 -86.98 21.54 -3.37
N HIS A 3 -86.13 20.55 -3.62
CA HIS A 3 -85.24 19.95 -2.57
C HIS A 3 -84.23 18.94 -3.15
N ARG A 4 -83.84 19.06 -4.43
CA ARG A 4 -82.85 18.11 -4.98
C ARG A 4 -81.55 18.73 -5.49
N PHE A 5 -81.25 20.08 -5.23
CA PHE A 5 -80.10 20.74 -5.71
C PHE A 5 -79.00 21.05 -4.67
N SER A 6 -79.28 20.81 -3.37
CA SER A 6 -78.31 21.17 -2.30
C SER A 6 -77.37 20.06 -1.84
N LEU A 7 -77.65 18.77 -2.21
CA LEU A 7 -76.78 17.65 -1.78
C LEU A 7 -75.58 17.40 -2.71
N GLY A 8 -75.66 17.80 -3.98
CA GLY A 8 -74.59 17.61 -4.95
C GLY A 8 -73.42 18.55 -4.81
N VAL A 9 -73.64 19.78 -4.32
CA VAL A 9 -72.60 20.79 -4.15
C VAL A 9 -71.74 20.58 -2.90
N LEU A 10 -72.35 19.99 -1.82
CA LEU A 10 -71.59 19.67 -0.62
C LEU A 10 -70.68 18.47 -0.78
N ALA A 11 -71.08 17.47 -1.62
CA ALA A 11 -70.27 16.32 -1.90
C ALA A 11 -69.08 16.66 -2.81
N ALA A 12 -69.20 17.64 -3.73
CA ALA A 12 -68.11 18.09 -4.57
C ALA A 12 -67.06 18.95 -3.82
N LEU A 13 -67.50 19.72 -2.78
CA LEU A 13 -66.57 20.49 -1.95
C LEU A 13 -65.80 19.63 -0.95
N MET A 14 -66.38 18.51 -0.44
CA MET A 14 -65.64 17.56 0.41
C MET A 14 -64.65 16.70 -0.35
N LEU A 15 -64.86 16.43 -1.64
CA LEU A 15 -63.87 15.71 -2.46
C LEU A 15 -62.69 16.61 -2.87
N LEU A 16 -62.85 17.94 -2.92
CA LEU A 16 -61.76 18.86 -3.30
C LEU A 16 -60.81 19.17 -2.12
N CYS A 17 -61.27 19.01 -0.87
CA CYS A 17 -60.42 19.14 0.32
C CYS A 17 -59.58 17.93 0.64
N ALA A 18 -59.92 16.74 0.13
CA ALA A 18 -59.14 15.50 0.35
C ALA A 18 -57.89 15.40 -0.57
N VAL A 19 -57.81 16.21 -1.63
CA VAL A 19 -56.63 16.20 -2.55
C VAL A 19 -55.51 17.14 -2.12
N LEU A 20 -55.77 18.04 -1.16
CA LEU A 20 -54.77 19.01 -0.64
C LEU A 20 -54.07 18.59 0.66
N ALA A 21 -54.45 17.42 1.24
CA ALA A 21 -53.78 16.85 2.42
C ALA A 21 -52.69 15.83 2.10
N GLY A 22 -52.30 15.69 0.81
CA GLY A 22 -51.21 14.86 0.34
C GLY A 22 -49.89 15.62 0.26
N CYS A 23 -49.55 16.43 1.27
CA CYS A 23 -48.26 17.09 1.37
C CYS A 23 -47.30 16.28 2.23
N GLY A 24 -46.24 15.77 1.59
CA GLY A 24 -44.92 15.68 2.20
C GLY A 24 -44.79 14.74 3.38
N GLN A 25 -45.09 13.44 3.22
CA GLN A 25 -44.24 12.49 3.91
C GLN A 25 -42.90 12.54 3.20
N GLU A 26 -41.93 13.29 3.74
CA GLU A 26 -40.52 12.96 3.58
C GLU A 26 -40.46 11.47 3.89
N GLN A 27 -40.29 10.66 2.87
CA GLN A 27 -39.92 9.26 3.04
C GLN A 27 -38.58 9.31 3.76
N ALA A 28 -38.60 9.14 5.08
CA ALA A 28 -37.39 8.87 5.85
C ALA A 28 -36.72 7.71 5.10
N ALA A 29 -35.53 7.96 4.57
CA ALA A 29 -34.74 6.94 3.90
C ALA A 29 -34.69 5.75 4.86
N ALA A 30 -35.03 4.55 4.39
CA ALA A 30 -34.93 3.35 5.19
C ALA A 30 -33.52 3.33 5.80
N PRO A 31 -33.38 2.96 7.10
CA PRO A 31 -32.08 2.92 7.73
C PRO A 31 -31.17 2.07 6.85
N GLN A 32 -30.12 2.67 6.31
CA GLN A 32 -29.12 1.92 5.56
C GLN A 32 -28.55 0.90 6.53
N LYS A 33 -28.53 -0.36 6.14
CA LYS A 33 -27.85 -1.39 6.91
C LYS A 33 -26.39 -0.99 7.02
N GLU A 34 -25.91 -0.87 8.24
CA GLU A 34 -24.52 -0.58 8.55
C GLU A 34 -23.78 -1.88 8.85
N ARG A 35 -22.50 -1.91 8.51
CA ARG A 35 -21.57 -2.96 8.90
C ARG A 35 -20.54 -2.36 9.84
N VAL A 36 -20.08 -3.12 10.81
CA VAL A 36 -19.01 -2.72 11.73
C VAL A 36 -17.75 -3.49 11.39
N VAL A 37 -16.65 -2.78 11.25
CA VAL A 37 -15.30 -3.32 11.04
C VAL A 37 -14.41 -2.80 12.15
N THR A 38 -13.61 -3.66 12.74
CA THR A 38 -12.56 -3.23 13.69
C THR A 38 -11.29 -2.95 12.90
N ASP A 39 -10.77 -1.73 12.98
CA ASP A 39 -9.51 -1.37 12.31
C ASP A 39 -8.27 -1.85 13.07
N THR A 40 -7.07 -1.69 12.48
CA THR A 40 -5.84 -2.20 13.14
C THR A 40 -5.45 -1.40 14.39
N ALA A 41 -6.06 -0.23 14.63
CA ALA A 41 -5.93 0.52 15.88
C ALA A 41 -6.90 0.03 16.98
N GLY A 42 -7.77 -0.96 16.68
CA GLY A 42 -8.76 -1.51 17.60
C GLY A 42 -10.04 -0.68 17.70
N ARG A 43 -10.30 0.24 16.75
CA ARG A 43 -11.49 1.09 16.74
C ARG A 43 -12.61 0.41 15.95
N GLU A 44 -13.83 0.49 16.44
CA GLU A 44 -15.02 0.09 15.69
C GLU A 44 -15.40 1.18 14.69
N VAL A 45 -15.49 0.84 13.42
CA VAL A 45 -15.82 1.73 12.32
C VAL A 45 -17.11 1.30 11.67
N HIS A 46 -18.12 2.17 11.69
CA HIS A 46 -19.40 1.96 11.04
C HIS A 46 -19.29 2.30 9.55
N LEU A 47 -19.50 1.31 8.71
CA LEU A 47 -19.45 1.42 7.26
C LEU A 47 -20.86 1.27 6.66
N PRO A 48 -21.15 1.87 5.51
CA PRO A 48 -22.34 1.54 4.75
C PRO A 48 -22.34 0.06 4.36
N GLU A 49 -23.51 -0.52 4.09
CA GLU A 49 -23.66 -1.93 3.66
C GLU A 49 -22.73 -2.24 2.49
N GLU A 50 -22.59 -1.30 1.55
CA GLU A 50 -21.68 -1.37 0.41
C GLU A 50 -20.74 -0.16 0.40
N VAL A 51 -19.44 -0.41 0.46
CA VAL A 51 -18.39 0.60 0.25
C VAL A 51 -18.15 0.75 -1.25
N LYS A 52 -18.64 1.85 -1.84
CA LYS A 52 -18.59 2.12 -3.28
C LYS A 52 -17.32 2.84 -3.71
N SER A 53 -16.71 3.58 -2.80
CA SER A 53 -15.50 4.36 -3.07
C SER A 53 -14.68 4.55 -1.81
N ILE A 54 -13.36 4.58 -1.97
CA ILE A 54 -12.43 4.89 -0.88
C ILE A 54 -11.45 5.98 -1.30
N ALA A 55 -11.02 6.78 -0.33
CA ALA A 55 -9.84 7.63 -0.41
C ALA A 55 -8.70 6.99 0.41
N VAL A 56 -7.48 6.96 -0.12
CA VAL A 56 -6.35 6.28 0.51
C VAL A 56 -5.20 7.26 0.74
N VAL A 57 -4.97 7.61 1.99
CA VAL A 57 -3.88 8.50 2.44
C VAL A 57 -2.54 7.78 2.50
N PRO A 58 -2.44 6.56 3.08
CA PRO A 58 -1.18 5.83 3.15
C PRO A 58 -0.67 5.36 1.78
N ILE A 59 0.55 5.75 1.43
CA ILE A 59 1.09 5.59 0.08
C ILE A 59 1.00 4.14 -0.46
N PRO A 60 1.44 3.07 0.26
CA PRO A 60 1.41 1.71 -0.30
C PRO A 60 0.00 1.10 -0.37
N TRP A 61 -0.95 1.64 0.42
CA TRP A 61 -2.24 1.00 0.62
C TRP A 61 -3.20 1.11 -0.55
N ALA A 62 -2.97 2.03 -1.49
CA ALA A 62 -3.74 2.05 -2.74
C ALA A 62 -3.49 0.78 -3.58
N SER A 63 -2.26 0.28 -3.62
CA SER A 63 -1.92 -0.99 -4.28
C SER A 63 -2.46 -2.21 -3.53
N VAL A 64 -2.46 -2.16 -2.19
CA VAL A 64 -3.04 -3.22 -1.35
C VAL A 64 -4.56 -3.28 -1.53
N ALA A 65 -5.23 -2.12 -1.53
CA ALA A 65 -6.67 -2.03 -1.77
C ALA A 65 -7.05 -2.62 -3.14
N PHE A 66 -6.30 -2.30 -4.19
CA PHE A 66 -6.47 -2.92 -5.50
C PHE A 66 -6.27 -4.45 -5.45
N ALA A 67 -5.21 -4.91 -4.81
CA ALA A 67 -4.92 -6.34 -4.73
C ALA A 67 -6.01 -7.14 -4.00
N VAL A 68 -6.58 -6.57 -2.94
CA VAL A 68 -7.67 -7.16 -2.17
C VAL A 68 -8.99 -7.10 -2.91
N ASP A 69 -9.32 -5.95 -3.51
CA ASP A 69 -10.59 -5.78 -4.24
C ASP A 69 -10.61 -6.55 -5.57
N GLY A 70 -9.47 -6.65 -6.25
CA GLY A 70 -9.34 -7.16 -7.60
C GLY A 70 -9.81 -6.17 -8.67
N SER A 71 -10.19 -4.94 -8.29
CA SER A 71 -10.61 -3.86 -9.19
C SER A 71 -10.07 -2.51 -8.72
N ALA A 72 -9.91 -1.57 -9.65
CA ALA A 72 -9.59 -0.17 -9.39
C ALA A 72 -10.83 0.71 -9.15
N ASP A 73 -12.02 0.20 -9.42
CA ASP A 73 -13.24 1.01 -9.53
C ASP A 73 -13.62 1.72 -8.23
N ARG A 74 -13.25 1.15 -7.10
CA ARG A 74 -13.52 1.70 -5.77
C ARG A 74 -12.44 2.67 -5.27
N ILE A 75 -11.31 2.81 -5.94
CA ILE A 75 -10.23 3.71 -5.51
C ILE A 75 -10.47 5.10 -6.11
N ALA A 76 -11.23 5.94 -5.39
CA ALA A 76 -11.58 7.29 -5.82
C ALA A 76 -10.42 8.29 -5.65
N GLY A 77 -9.59 8.08 -4.64
CA GLY A 77 -8.45 8.96 -4.36
C GLY A 77 -7.26 8.21 -3.75
N MET A 78 -6.06 8.71 -4.03
CA MET A 78 -4.81 8.18 -3.48
C MET A 78 -3.77 9.28 -3.28
N HIS A 79 -2.78 9.02 -2.43
CA HIS A 79 -1.68 9.94 -2.18
C HIS A 79 -0.90 10.26 -3.48
N PRO A 80 -0.42 11.53 -3.69
CA PRO A 80 0.33 11.89 -4.90
C PRO A 80 1.56 11.01 -5.16
N SER A 81 2.27 10.58 -4.11
CA SER A 81 3.40 9.65 -4.25
C SER A 81 2.98 8.22 -4.65
N ALA A 82 1.77 7.78 -4.27
CA ALA A 82 1.20 6.53 -4.77
C ALA A 82 0.91 6.64 -6.26
N LYS A 83 0.38 7.78 -6.70
CA LYS A 83 0.15 8.10 -8.12
C LYS A 83 1.45 8.10 -8.92
N ALA A 84 2.50 8.72 -8.40
CA ALA A 84 3.81 8.72 -9.06
C ALA A 84 4.40 7.30 -9.20
N SER A 85 4.18 6.44 -8.20
CA SER A 85 4.59 5.02 -8.25
C SER A 85 3.74 4.22 -9.23
N TYR A 86 2.41 4.46 -9.27
CA TYR A 86 1.50 3.85 -10.24
C TYR A 86 2.00 3.99 -11.68
N GLU A 87 2.48 5.18 -12.06
CA GLU A 87 2.95 5.45 -13.43
C GLU A 87 4.14 4.57 -13.88
N LYS A 88 4.86 3.99 -12.93
CA LYS A 88 6.07 3.17 -13.16
C LYS A 88 5.86 1.69 -12.84
N SER A 89 4.71 1.30 -12.31
CA SER A 89 4.46 -0.03 -11.77
C SER A 89 3.52 -0.86 -12.66
N MET A 90 3.38 -2.14 -12.32
CA MET A 90 2.42 -3.04 -12.96
C MET A 90 0.97 -2.60 -12.75
N LEU A 91 0.67 -1.76 -11.76
CA LEU A 91 -0.67 -1.20 -11.60
C LEU A 91 -1.16 -0.42 -12.83
N LYS A 92 -0.25 0.23 -13.57
CA LYS A 92 -0.61 0.93 -14.80
C LYS A 92 -1.22 -0.01 -15.86
N VAL A 93 -0.75 -1.25 -15.88
CA VAL A 93 -1.23 -2.28 -16.80
C VAL A 93 -2.49 -2.96 -16.24
N LEU A 94 -2.47 -3.33 -14.95
CA LEU A 94 -3.52 -4.13 -14.31
C LEU A 94 -4.74 -3.31 -13.89
N ALA A 95 -4.53 -2.05 -13.55
CA ALA A 95 -5.51 -1.15 -12.96
C ALA A 95 -5.55 0.22 -13.67
N PRO A 96 -5.77 0.27 -15.00
CA PRO A 96 -5.71 1.55 -15.75
C PRO A 96 -6.71 2.59 -15.22
N GLY A 97 -7.80 2.17 -14.57
CA GLY A 97 -8.78 3.05 -13.92
C GLY A 97 -8.19 3.91 -12.81
N MET A 98 -7.14 3.45 -12.11
CA MET A 98 -6.44 4.24 -11.07
C MET A 98 -5.79 5.52 -11.62
N ALA A 99 -5.63 5.64 -12.95
CA ALA A 99 -5.19 6.88 -13.59
C ALA A 99 -6.08 8.09 -13.24
N ASN A 100 -7.34 7.85 -12.93
CA ASN A 100 -8.33 8.89 -12.63
C ASN A 100 -8.49 9.17 -11.12
N ALA A 101 -7.80 8.42 -10.25
CA ALA A 101 -7.89 8.63 -8.81
C ALA A 101 -7.41 10.06 -8.45
N ALA A 102 -8.20 10.78 -7.66
CA ALA A 102 -7.90 12.11 -7.18
C ALA A 102 -6.67 12.11 -6.27
N THR A 103 -5.90 13.19 -6.30
CA THR A 103 -4.70 13.33 -5.46
C THR A 103 -4.67 14.64 -4.67
N ASP A 104 -5.61 15.53 -4.90
CA ASP A 104 -5.70 16.88 -4.33
C ASP A 104 -6.29 16.91 -2.91
N PHE A 105 -6.93 15.82 -2.48
CA PHE A 105 -7.48 15.67 -1.13
C PHE A 105 -6.42 15.45 -0.04
N VAL A 106 -5.16 15.19 -0.39
CA VAL A 106 -4.07 14.91 0.55
C VAL A 106 -2.75 15.54 0.11
N GLY A 107 -2.06 16.19 1.05
CA GLY A 107 -0.73 16.76 0.84
C GLY A 107 0.40 15.71 0.83
N GLN A 108 1.60 16.10 0.37
CA GLN A 108 2.79 15.26 0.43
C GLN A 108 3.22 14.90 1.87
N ASP A 109 2.82 15.71 2.84
CA ASP A 109 3.03 15.54 4.28
C ASP A 109 1.91 14.76 4.97
N PHE A 110 1.02 14.14 4.18
CA PHE A 110 -0.18 13.39 4.62
C PHE A 110 -1.28 14.25 5.23
N SER A 111 -1.17 15.59 5.25
CA SER A 111 -2.25 16.46 5.67
C SER A 111 -3.48 16.29 4.77
N ILE A 112 -4.69 16.28 5.37
CA ILE A 112 -5.93 16.05 4.63
C ILE A 112 -6.62 17.38 4.32
N HIS A 113 -6.87 17.63 3.03
CA HIS A 113 -7.61 18.79 2.57
C HIS A 113 -9.11 18.49 2.63
N MET A 114 -9.76 18.82 3.75
CA MET A 114 -11.14 18.43 4.06
C MET A 114 -12.16 18.89 3.00
N GLU A 115 -11.96 20.04 2.37
CA GLU A 115 -12.84 20.52 1.30
C GLU A 115 -12.77 19.63 0.05
N GLU A 116 -11.57 19.27 -0.39
CA GLU A 116 -11.36 18.39 -1.55
C GLU A 116 -11.83 16.98 -1.25
N LEU A 117 -11.59 16.48 -0.04
CA LEU A 117 -12.14 15.20 0.40
C LEU A 117 -13.68 15.22 0.41
N GLY A 118 -14.30 16.33 0.85
CA GLY A 118 -15.75 16.52 0.80
C GLY A 118 -16.32 16.51 -0.62
N LYS A 119 -15.61 17.08 -1.59
CA LYS A 119 -15.98 17.01 -3.02
C LYS A 119 -15.85 15.60 -3.57
N LEU A 120 -14.80 14.87 -3.17
CA LEU A 120 -14.58 13.47 -3.53
C LEU A 120 -15.67 12.54 -2.95
N ASN A 121 -16.19 12.87 -1.78
CA ASN A 121 -17.28 12.19 -1.06
C ASN A 121 -17.12 10.66 -1.02
N PRO A 122 -16.00 10.14 -0.48
CA PRO A 122 -15.77 8.70 -0.45
C PRO A 122 -16.68 8.02 0.58
N SER A 123 -17.01 6.74 0.35
CA SER A 123 -17.75 5.91 1.33
C SER A 123 -16.93 5.63 2.59
N ALA A 124 -15.60 5.63 2.49
CA ALA A 124 -14.67 5.53 3.59
C ALA A 124 -13.30 6.13 3.21
N ILE A 125 -12.52 6.51 4.21
CA ILE A 125 -11.13 6.92 4.04
C ILE A 125 -10.20 6.02 4.84
N ILE A 126 -9.04 5.69 4.25
CA ILE A 126 -7.96 4.96 4.91
C ILE A 126 -6.87 5.96 5.29
N VAL A 127 -6.43 5.92 6.55
CA VAL A 127 -5.41 6.82 7.11
C VAL A 127 -4.38 6.02 7.92
N TRP A 128 -3.27 6.62 8.31
CA TRP A 128 -2.38 6.05 9.30
C TRP A 128 -2.94 6.21 10.72
N ASN A 129 -2.71 5.22 11.59
CA ASN A 129 -3.20 5.25 12.98
C ASN A 129 -2.61 6.38 13.82
N TYR A 130 -1.45 6.92 13.45
CA TYR A 130 -0.81 8.05 14.15
C TYR A 130 -1.33 9.43 13.72
N GLN A 131 -2.27 9.49 12.77
CA GLN A 131 -2.92 10.74 12.32
C GLN A 131 -4.13 11.08 13.22
N GLU A 132 -3.91 11.20 14.51
CA GLU A 132 -4.98 11.33 15.52
C GLU A 132 -5.85 12.58 15.31
N ASP A 133 -5.25 13.71 14.95
CA ASP A 133 -5.95 14.98 14.71
C ASP A 133 -6.85 14.92 13.48
N GLU A 134 -6.34 14.33 12.39
CA GLU A 134 -7.10 14.11 11.15
C GLU A 134 -8.26 13.14 11.40
N ILE A 135 -7.99 12.04 12.11
CA ILE A 135 -9.02 11.06 12.48
C ILE A 135 -10.16 11.75 13.25
N ALA A 136 -9.82 12.55 14.27
CA ALA A 136 -10.81 13.27 15.06
C ALA A 136 -11.64 14.28 14.24
N GLN A 137 -11.05 14.88 13.21
CA GLN A 137 -11.76 15.78 12.30
C GLN A 137 -12.70 15.00 11.36
N LEU A 138 -12.24 13.88 10.81
CA LEU A 138 -13.02 13.00 9.93
C LEU A 138 -14.24 12.43 10.66
N GLU A 139 -14.08 12.02 11.92
CA GLU A 139 -15.18 11.54 12.78
C GLU A 139 -16.24 12.62 13.03
N LYS A 140 -15.83 13.87 13.29
CA LYS A 140 -16.77 15.01 13.41
C LYS A 140 -17.57 15.24 12.13
N LEU A 141 -16.96 14.97 10.97
CA LEU A 141 -17.61 15.06 9.67
C LEU A 141 -18.40 13.80 9.31
N LYS A 142 -18.39 12.78 10.19
CA LYS A 142 -19.05 11.48 9.99
C LYS A 142 -18.57 10.74 8.75
N ILE A 143 -17.30 10.91 8.40
CA ILE A 143 -16.66 10.15 7.32
C ILE A 143 -16.09 8.85 7.92
N PRO A 144 -16.55 7.66 7.50
CA PRO A 144 -16.02 6.40 7.99
C PRO A 144 -14.50 6.31 7.77
N THR A 145 -13.74 6.18 8.85
CA THR A 145 -12.28 6.31 8.85
C THR A 145 -11.63 5.04 9.36
N ILE A 146 -10.88 4.37 8.48
CA ILE A 146 -10.10 3.16 8.78
C ILE A 146 -8.65 3.57 9.09
N ALA A 147 -8.21 3.32 10.31
CA ALA A 147 -6.84 3.58 10.74
C ALA A 147 -5.97 2.34 10.62
N LEU A 148 -4.86 2.43 9.88
CA LEU A 148 -3.94 1.32 9.70
C LEU A 148 -2.61 1.58 10.41
N LYS A 149 -2.11 0.55 11.10
CA LYS A 149 -0.75 0.54 11.67
C LYS A 149 0.30 0.37 10.59
N TYR A 150 1.49 0.81 10.91
CA TYR A 150 2.69 0.65 10.10
C TYR A 150 3.84 0.19 10.98
N GLY A 151 4.56 -0.82 10.55
CA GLY A 151 5.80 -1.22 11.24
C GLY A 151 6.25 -2.64 10.91
N THR A 152 5.38 -3.63 11.06
CA THR A 152 5.73 -5.05 10.90
C THR A 152 5.03 -5.70 9.73
N LEU A 153 5.46 -6.91 9.35
CA LEU A 153 4.75 -7.72 8.36
C LEU A 153 3.36 -8.14 8.88
N GLU A 154 3.25 -8.37 10.18
CA GLU A 154 1.99 -8.68 10.85
C GLU A 154 1.01 -7.51 10.75
N ASP A 155 1.45 -6.27 10.93
CA ASP A 155 0.61 -5.08 10.74
C ASP A 155 0.08 -5.00 9.28
N VAL A 156 0.92 -5.37 8.30
CA VAL A 156 0.51 -5.43 6.88
C VAL A 156 -0.55 -6.50 6.68
N GLN A 157 -0.37 -7.70 7.24
CA GLN A 157 -1.31 -8.82 7.12
C GLN A 157 -2.64 -8.50 7.79
N GLU A 158 -2.62 -7.87 8.98
CA GLU A 158 -3.82 -7.42 9.66
C GLU A 158 -4.56 -6.36 8.83
N GLY A 159 -3.83 -5.39 8.29
CA GLY A 159 -4.39 -4.37 7.41
C GLY A 159 -5.01 -4.95 6.12
N ILE A 160 -4.39 -5.97 5.51
CA ILE A 160 -4.97 -6.69 4.36
C ILE A 160 -6.31 -7.31 4.75
N ARG A 161 -6.44 -7.93 5.93
CA ARG A 161 -7.70 -8.49 6.45
C ARG A 161 -8.75 -7.41 6.67
N VAL A 162 -8.36 -6.29 7.28
CA VAL A 162 -9.27 -5.14 7.47
C VAL A 162 -9.79 -4.62 6.14
N ILE A 163 -8.93 -4.46 5.13
CA ILE A 163 -9.35 -4.05 3.78
C ILE A 163 -10.28 -5.11 3.16
N GLY A 164 -10.02 -6.41 3.41
CA GLY A 164 -10.92 -7.50 3.04
C GLY A 164 -12.32 -7.31 3.60
N GLN A 165 -12.42 -7.01 4.89
CA GLN A 165 -13.70 -6.71 5.54
C GLN A 165 -14.35 -5.45 4.96
N VAL A 166 -13.59 -4.38 4.71
CA VAL A 166 -14.10 -3.13 4.11
C VAL A 166 -14.77 -3.41 2.77
N PHE A 167 -14.21 -4.26 1.95
CA PHE A 167 -14.72 -4.57 0.62
C PHE A 167 -15.64 -5.80 0.53
N GLY A 168 -15.80 -6.58 1.61
CA GLY A 168 -16.48 -7.88 1.57
C GLY A 168 -15.70 -8.88 0.71
N LYS A 169 -14.37 -8.89 0.85
CA LYS A 169 -13.41 -9.73 0.12
C LYS A 169 -12.49 -10.50 1.08
N GLU A 170 -13.04 -10.98 2.17
CA GLU A 170 -12.30 -11.62 3.26
C GLU A 170 -11.53 -12.85 2.77
N GLU A 171 -12.14 -13.68 1.92
CA GLU A 171 -11.51 -14.87 1.35
C GLU A 171 -10.26 -14.50 0.55
N ARG A 172 -10.36 -13.50 -0.32
CA ARG A 172 -9.22 -13.02 -1.12
C ARG A 172 -8.13 -12.38 -0.25
N ALA A 173 -8.51 -11.67 0.80
CA ALA A 173 -7.57 -11.12 1.77
C ALA A 173 -6.79 -12.23 2.48
N GLU A 174 -7.46 -13.30 2.92
CA GLU A 174 -6.79 -14.47 3.54
C GLU A 174 -5.90 -15.21 2.55
N GLU A 175 -6.26 -15.32 1.28
CA GLU A 175 -5.37 -15.89 0.25
C GLU A 175 -4.08 -15.08 0.06
N LEU A 176 -4.17 -13.73 0.07
CA LEU A 176 -3.01 -12.84 0.00
C LEU A 176 -2.13 -12.97 1.24
N VAL A 177 -2.74 -13.02 2.42
CA VAL A 177 -2.02 -13.25 3.68
C VAL A 177 -1.37 -14.63 3.70
N GLY A 178 -2.09 -15.68 3.28
CA GLY A 178 -1.57 -17.04 3.16
C GLY A 178 -0.35 -17.12 2.25
N PHE A 179 -0.39 -16.44 1.09
CA PHE A 179 0.77 -16.33 0.20
C PHE A 179 1.99 -15.71 0.90
N GLN A 180 1.79 -14.66 1.71
CA GLN A 180 2.88 -14.05 2.48
C GLN A 180 3.43 -15.01 3.54
N GLN A 181 2.54 -15.69 4.27
CA GLN A 181 2.89 -16.64 5.32
C GLN A 181 3.65 -17.85 4.76
N ASP A 182 3.26 -18.37 3.59
CA ASP A 182 3.95 -19.48 2.92
C ASP A 182 5.40 -19.12 2.58
N ILE A 183 5.64 -17.90 2.11
CA ILE A 183 7.01 -17.42 1.86
C ILE A 183 7.78 -17.29 3.18
N MET A 184 7.19 -16.76 4.23
CA MET A 184 7.87 -16.65 5.53
C MET A 184 8.17 -18.02 6.12
N ALA A 185 7.25 -18.98 6.02
CA ALA A 185 7.48 -20.37 6.42
C ALA A 185 8.65 -21.03 5.64
N TYR A 186 8.77 -20.73 4.34
CA TYR A 186 9.92 -21.17 3.55
C TYR A 186 11.24 -20.66 4.16
N PHE A 187 11.33 -19.38 4.56
CA PHE A 187 12.55 -18.83 5.20
C PHE A 187 12.88 -19.53 6.53
N GLU A 188 11.88 -19.91 7.31
CA GLU A 188 12.10 -20.69 8.54
C GLU A 188 12.83 -22.02 8.23
N THR A 189 12.51 -22.69 7.11
CA THR A 189 13.20 -23.94 6.71
C THR A 189 14.65 -23.71 6.32
N LYS A 190 15.05 -22.50 5.95
CA LYS A 190 16.41 -22.15 5.52
C LYS A 190 17.31 -21.68 6.66
N LYS A 191 16.78 -21.42 7.86
CA LYS A 191 17.57 -20.92 9.00
C LYS A 191 18.79 -21.78 9.28
N ALA A 192 18.63 -23.12 9.34
CA ALA A 192 19.74 -24.03 9.59
C ALA A 192 20.83 -23.96 8.52
N ALA A 193 20.48 -23.74 7.24
CA ALA A 193 21.44 -23.61 6.16
C ALA A 193 22.21 -22.28 6.18
N LEU A 194 21.66 -21.26 6.87
CA LEU A 194 22.30 -19.97 7.09
C LEU A 194 23.18 -19.94 8.36
N GLU A 195 22.98 -20.89 9.27
CA GLU A 195 23.80 -20.96 10.48
C GLU A 195 25.29 -21.17 10.15
N GLY A 196 26.14 -20.37 10.77
CA GLY A 196 27.59 -20.42 10.54
C GLY A 196 28.08 -19.77 9.23
N LYS A 197 27.18 -19.34 8.36
CA LYS A 197 27.56 -18.53 7.18
C LYS A 197 27.86 -17.08 7.55
N ALA A 198 28.76 -16.46 6.79
CA ALA A 198 28.98 -15.01 6.89
C ALA A 198 27.69 -14.30 6.52
N LYS A 199 27.31 -13.29 7.30
CA LYS A 199 26.16 -12.42 7.02
C LYS A 199 26.63 -11.22 6.21
N PRO A 200 26.31 -11.11 4.90
CA PRO A 200 26.71 -9.96 4.11
C PRO A 200 26.21 -8.64 4.70
N LYS A 201 27.07 -7.63 4.71
CA LYS A 201 26.73 -6.27 5.13
C LYS A 201 25.98 -5.57 4.01
N VAL A 202 24.74 -5.15 4.26
CA VAL A 202 23.86 -4.52 3.28
C VAL A 202 23.64 -3.06 3.64
N LEU A 203 23.92 -2.17 2.71
CA LEU A 203 23.48 -0.77 2.74
C LEU A 203 22.20 -0.65 1.92
N TYR A 204 21.12 -0.18 2.54
CA TYR A 204 19.90 0.17 1.82
C TYR A 204 19.84 1.70 1.65
N LEU A 205 20.09 2.20 0.44
CA LEU A 205 20.17 3.63 0.12
C LEU A 205 18.85 4.10 -0.48
N ARG A 206 18.21 5.09 0.17
CA ARG A 206 16.94 5.64 -0.29
C ARG A 206 17.09 6.60 -1.46
N ASP A 207 18.03 7.53 -1.34
CA ASP A 207 18.17 8.64 -2.27
C ASP A 207 19.61 9.16 -2.33
N ARG A 208 19.84 10.09 -3.26
CA ARG A 208 21.15 10.74 -3.48
C ARG A 208 21.60 11.64 -2.32
N ASP A 209 20.69 11.98 -1.41
CA ASP A 209 21.01 12.74 -0.19
C ASP A 209 21.53 11.84 0.93
N LEU A 210 21.92 10.61 0.60
CA LEU A 210 22.48 9.59 1.49
C LEU A 210 21.54 9.23 2.65
N LYS A 211 20.22 9.30 2.45
CA LYS A 211 19.27 8.72 3.42
C LYS A 211 19.29 7.20 3.28
N VAL A 212 19.50 6.53 4.41
CA VAL A 212 19.57 5.07 4.47
C VAL A 212 18.42 4.50 5.28
N ALA A 213 18.08 3.25 5.01
CA ALA A 213 17.16 2.50 5.87
C ALA A 213 17.83 2.25 7.21
N ALA A 214 17.40 2.97 8.24
CA ALA A 214 17.90 2.87 9.61
C ALA A 214 17.21 1.74 10.38
N GLY A 215 17.48 1.62 11.69
CA GLY A 215 17.03 0.49 12.51
C GLY A 215 15.51 0.27 12.56
N GLU A 216 14.73 1.33 12.44
CA GLU A 216 13.27 1.31 12.60
C GLU A 216 12.50 1.07 11.27
N THR A 217 13.20 0.66 10.20
CA THR A 217 12.55 0.35 8.93
C THR A 217 12.24 -1.12 8.78
N VAL A 218 11.18 -1.43 8.02
CA VAL A 218 10.87 -2.81 7.58
C VAL A 218 12.02 -3.42 6.77
N ASN A 219 12.85 -2.60 6.11
CA ASN A 219 13.99 -3.04 5.32
C ASN A 219 15.04 -3.77 6.18
N THR A 220 15.20 -3.37 7.46
CA THR A 220 16.07 -4.09 8.40
C THR A 220 15.59 -5.53 8.59
N MET A 221 14.29 -5.74 8.85
CA MET A 221 13.68 -7.08 8.96
C MET A 221 13.86 -7.87 7.66
N MET A 222 13.62 -7.27 6.49
CA MET A 222 13.77 -7.94 5.18
C MET A 222 15.22 -8.43 4.96
N ILE A 223 16.21 -7.59 5.26
CA ILE A 223 17.65 -7.93 5.13
C ILE A 223 18.03 -9.05 6.09
N GLU A 224 17.60 -8.97 7.35
CA GLU A 224 17.94 -9.96 8.38
C GLU A 224 17.28 -11.31 8.10
N THR A 225 16.01 -11.33 7.66
CA THR A 225 15.31 -12.55 7.23
C THR A 225 16.00 -13.19 6.02
N ALA A 226 16.53 -12.39 5.12
CA ALA A 226 17.31 -12.86 3.96
C ALA A 226 18.74 -13.33 4.31
N GLY A 227 19.15 -13.30 5.58
CA GLY A 227 20.46 -13.75 6.06
C GLY A 227 21.56 -12.69 6.00
N GLY A 228 21.23 -11.41 5.80
CA GLY A 228 22.16 -10.29 5.82
C GLY A 228 22.22 -9.52 7.15
N VAL A 229 22.97 -8.43 7.16
CA VAL A 229 23.01 -7.43 8.24
C VAL A 229 22.84 -6.05 7.64
N ASN A 230 21.84 -5.30 8.08
CA ASN A 230 21.75 -3.88 7.73
C ASN A 230 22.88 -3.11 8.43
N VAL A 231 23.76 -2.46 7.66
CA VAL A 231 24.89 -1.69 8.22
C VAL A 231 24.45 -0.49 9.04
N ALA A 232 23.24 0.01 8.79
CA ALA A 232 22.65 1.15 9.48
C ALA A 232 21.62 0.76 10.56
N LYS A 233 21.56 -0.51 11.00
CA LYS A 233 20.57 -1.00 11.99
C LYS A 233 20.65 -0.29 13.34
N ASP A 234 21.80 0.21 13.72
CA ASP A 234 22.04 0.92 14.98
C ASP A 234 21.84 2.45 14.84
N VAL A 235 21.54 2.94 13.64
CA VAL A 235 21.14 4.32 13.39
C VAL A 235 19.70 4.49 13.79
N GLN A 236 19.38 5.53 14.57
CA GLN A 236 18.01 5.82 15.02
C GLN A 236 17.14 6.37 13.88
N GLY A 237 15.84 6.10 13.97
CA GLY A 237 14.84 6.55 13.02
C GLY A 237 14.62 5.58 11.87
N GLN A 238 13.86 6.03 10.88
CA GLN A 238 13.49 5.22 9.72
C GLN A 238 14.45 5.50 8.53
N TRP A 239 14.35 6.68 7.96
CA TRP A 239 15.14 7.11 6.81
C TRP A 239 16.06 8.25 7.24
N THR A 240 17.28 7.91 7.63
CA THR A 240 18.19 8.84 8.28
C THR A 240 19.36 9.20 7.34
N PRO A 241 19.66 10.49 7.17
CA PRO A 241 20.82 10.89 6.39
C PRO A 241 22.11 10.50 7.11
N VAL A 242 23.08 10.00 6.34
CA VAL A 242 24.42 9.64 6.80
C VAL A 242 25.49 10.32 5.94
N THR A 243 26.76 10.19 6.32
CA THR A 243 27.86 10.75 5.52
C THR A 243 28.55 9.67 4.69
N MET A 244 29.29 10.08 3.66
CA MET A 244 30.11 9.15 2.88
C MET A 244 31.20 8.50 3.73
N GLU A 245 31.71 9.19 4.76
CA GLU A 245 32.69 8.64 5.70
C GLU A 245 32.07 7.49 6.53
N GLN A 246 30.82 7.63 6.95
CA GLN A 246 30.11 6.54 7.64
C GLN A 246 29.90 5.35 6.70
N ILE A 247 29.47 5.59 5.46
CA ILE A 247 29.31 4.52 4.46
C ILE A 247 30.63 3.81 4.19
N ALA A 248 31.73 4.58 4.04
CA ALA A 248 33.07 4.02 3.86
C ALA A 248 33.56 3.22 5.08
N ALA A 249 33.23 3.66 6.30
CA ALA A 249 33.57 2.94 7.52
C ALA A 249 32.76 1.61 7.65
N TRP A 250 31.53 1.59 7.22
CA TRP A 250 30.73 0.36 7.14
C TRP A 250 31.24 -0.61 6.07
N ASP A 251 31.74 -0.09 4.95
CA ASP A 251 32.20 -0.81 3.76
C ASP A 251 31.26 -1.98 3.42
N PRO A 252 30.04 -1.70 2.92
CA PRO A 252 29.03 -2.72 2.67
C PRO A 252 29.44 -3.70 1.57
N ASP A 253 29.03 -4.96 1.73
CA ASP A 253 29.19 -6.04 0.74
C ASP A 253 28.18 -5.93 -0.41
N VAL A 254 27.02 -5.33 -0.12
CA VAL A 254 25.90 -5.15 -1.06
C VAL A 254 25.27 -3.79 -0.83
N ILE A 255 24.91 -3.10 -1.92
CA ILE A 255 24.11 -1.88 -1.89
C ILE A 255 22.79 -2.15 -2.60
N ILE A 256 21.69 -1.81 -1.97
CA ILE A 256 20.34 -1.81 -2.57
C ILE A 256 19.88 -0.35 -2.69
N LEU A 257 19.54 0.07 -3.91
CA LEU A 257 19.02 1.40 -4.21
C LEU A 257 17.50 1.35 -4.20
N SER A 258 16.88 2.17 -3.37
CA SER A 258 15.42 2.33 -3.36
C SER A 258 14.90 2.93 -4.66
N ASP A 259 13.65 2.62 -5.01
CA ASP A 259 12.96 3.25 -6.14
C ASP A 259 12.30 4.61 -5.77
N PHE A 260 12.61 5.17 -4.61
CA PHE A 260 12.23 6.54 -4.25
C PHE A 260 12.95 7.62 -5.06
N ASP A 261 14.21 7.37 -5.42
CA ASP A 261 15.03 8.25 -6.22
C ASP A 261 15.41 7.57 -7.55
N PRO A 262 15.52 8.30 -8.66
CA PRO A 262 15.89 7.74 -9.96
C PRO A 262 17.33 7.23 -10.06
N ILE A 263 18.14 7.36 -8.98
CA ILE A 263 19.51 6.84 -8.92
C ILE A 263 19.58 5.37 -9.40
N GLN A 264 20.55 5.07 -10.23
CA GLN A 264 20.78 3.75 -10.80
C GLN A 264 22.12 3.16 -10.35
N PRO A 265 22.31 1.84 -10.40
CA PRO A 265 23.60 1.22 -10.11
C PRO A 265 24.77 1.82 -10.92
N ALA A 266 24.54 2.18 -12.18
CA ALA A 266 25.53 2.82 -13.04
C ALA A 266 26.03 4.18 -12.49
N ASP A 267 25.19 4.92 -11.76
CA ASP A 267 25.57 6.21 -11.19
C ASP A 267 26.64 6.04 -10.10
N LEU A 268 26.59 4.93 -9.35
CA LEU A 268 27.62 4.59 -8.35
C LEU A 268 28.87 4.00 -9.01
N PHE A 269 28.72 3.12 -10.01
CA PHE A 269 29.84 2.50 -10.71
C PHE A 269 30.69 3.55 -11.47
N GLU A 270 30.02 4.53 -12.05
CA GLU A 270 30.67 5.59 -12.85
C GLU A 270 31.00 6.85 -12.02
N ASP A 271 30.68 6.84 -10.69
CA ASP A 271 30.96 7.95 -9.76
C ASP A 271 30.31 9.27 -10.20
N LYS A 272 29.04 9.19 -10.67
CA LYS A 272 28.32 10.33 -11.23
C LYS A 272 27.64 11.23 -10.18
N LEU A 273 27.63 10.81 -8.92
CA LEU A 273 26.99 11.58 -7.86
C LEU A 273 27.97 12.62 -7.31
N GLU A 274 27.70 13.88 -7.59
CA GLU A 274 28.54 14.99 -7.20
C GLU A 274 28.77 15.05 -5.68
N GLY A 275 30.04 15.21 -5.27
CA GLY A 275 30.43 15.27 -3.84
C GLY A 275 30.47 13.92 -3.14
N GLN A 276 30.25 12.80 -3.84
CA GLN A 276 30.26 11.45 -3.28
C GLN A 276 31.39 10.62 -3.95
N ASN A 277 31.97 9.71 -3.18
CA ASN A 277 33.04 8.83 -3.68
C ASN A 277 32.69 7.37 -3.41
N TRP A 278 32.09 6.72 -4.40
CA TRP A 278 31.60 5.35 -4.32
C TRP A 278 32.61 4.29 -4.76
N LYS A 279 33.61 4.66 -5.56
CA LYS A 279 34.56 3.71 -6.17
C LYS A 279 35.36 2.86 -5.16
N ASN A 280 35.56 3.39 -3.94
CA ASN A 280 36.29 2.69 -2.90
C ASN A 280 35.39 1.76 -2.03
N ILE A 281 34.11 1.79 -2.20
CA ILE A 281 33.18 0.93 -1.46
C ILE A 281 33.20 -0.49 -2.05
N LYS A 282 33.29 -1.50 -1.19
CA LYS A 282 33.42 -2.91 -1.61
C LYS A 282 32.30 -3.34 -2.56
N ALA A 283 31.05 -3.05 -2.24
CA ALA A 283 29.91 -3.39 -3.09
C ALA A 283 30.05 -2.82 -4.51
N VAL A 284 30.57 -1.61 -4.66
CA VAL A 284 30.77 -0.97 -5.97
C VAL A 284 31.91 -1.63 -6.73
N ARG A 285 33.05 -1.89 -6.08
CA ARG A 285 34.19 -2.58 -6.70
C ARG A 285 33.84 -3.99 -7.17
N GLU A 286 32.96 -4.68 -6.44
CA GLU A 286 32.55 -6.06 -6.74
C GLU A 286 31.29 -6.14 -7.63
N GLY A 287 30.75 -4.99 -8.08
CA GLY A 287 29.56 -4.95 -8.93
C GLY A 287 28.26 -5.38 -8.24
N ARG A 288 28.21 -5.30 -6.90
CA ARG A 288 27.08 -5.75 -6.08
C ARG A 288 26.17 -4.58 -5.65
N VAL A 289 25.78 -3.77 -6.60
CA VAL A 289 24.82 -2.68 -6.44
C VAL A 289 23.58 -3.01 -7.24
N TYR A 290 22.43 -2.99 -6.60
CA TYR A 290 21.16 -3.41 -7.19
C TYR A 290 20.08 -2.35 -7.01
N LYS A 291 19.18 -2.22 -7.98
CA LYS A 291 17.96 -1.41 -7.88
C LYS A 291 16.86 -2.27 -7.28
N ALA A 292 16.13 -1.76 -6.28
CA ALA A 292 15.02 -2.48 -5.67
C ALA A 292 13.88 -2.69 -6.67
N PRO A 293 13.25 -3.88 -6.71
CA PRO A 293 12.14 -4.15 -7.61
C PRO A 293 10.91 -3.29 -7.36
N ILE A 294 10.12 -3.12 -8.44
CA ILE A 294 8.81 -2.47 -8.40
C ILE A 294 7.79 -3.34 -9.14
N GLY A 295 6.87 -3.93 -8.41
CA GLY A 295 5.78 -4.74 -8.94
C GLY A 295 4.47 -3.96 -9.02
N LEU A 296 3.46 -4.33 -8.23
CA LEU A 296 2.26 -3.49 -8.02
C LEU A 296 2.63 -2.18 -7.34
N TYR A 297 3.55 -2.24 -6.42
CA TYR A 297 4.13 -1.11 -5.74
C TYR A 297 5.64 -1.36 -5.54
N ARG A 298 6.34 -0.39 -5.00
CA ARG A 298 7.74 -0.55 -4.61
C ARG A 298 7.86 -1.62 -3.51
N TRP A 299 8.72 -2.60 -3.72
CA TRP A 299 8.87 -3.70 -2.76
C TRP A 299 9.57 -3.32 -1.46
N ASP A 300 10.22 -2.17 -1.44
CA ASP A 300 10.87 -1.61 -0.26
C ASP A 300 9.92 -0.95 0.75
N ALA A 301 8.64 -0.94 0.45
CA ALA A 301 7.59 -0.50 1.36
C ALA A 301 6.66 -1.67 1.70
N PRO A 302 6.04 -1.67 2.89
CA PRO A 302 5.09 -2.71 3.27
C PRO A 302 3.92 -2.78 2.28
N CYS A 303 3.80 -3.90 1.59
CA CYS A 303 2.74 -4.16 0.58
C CYS A 303 2.49 -5.66 0.45
N VAL A 304 1.61 -6.06 -0.46
CA VAL A 304 1.31 -7.49 -0.70
C VAL A 304 2.52 -8.28 -1.20
N GLU A 305 3.48 -7.62 -1.85
CA GLU A 305 4.68 -8.22 -2.46
C GLU A 305 5.91 -8.22 -1.53
N THR A 306 5.80 -7.68 -0.30
CA THR A 306 6.93 -7.60 0.65
C THR A 306 7.72 -8.91 0.80
N PRO A 307 7.11 -10.11 0.92
CA PRO A 307 7.88 -11.34 1.02
C PRO A 307 8.65 -11.72 -0.26
N LEU A 308 8.22 -11.25 -1.43
CA LEU A 308 8.98 -11.41 -2.67
C LEU A 308 10.27 -10.57 -2.66
N MET A 309 10.25 -9.40 -2.01
CA MET A 309 11.46 -8.62 -1.76
C MET A 309 12.47 -9.41 -0.93
N ILE A 310 12.01 -10.10 0.11
CA ILE A 310 12.88 -10.92 0.96
C ILE A 310 13.50 -12.06 0.12
N LYS A 311 12.71 -12.73 -0.74
CA LYS A 311 13.22 -13.74 -1.68
C LYS A 311 14.28 -13.17 -2.63
N TRP A 312 14.04 -11.97 -3.17
CA TRP A 312 14.97 -11.30 -4.06
C TRP A 312 16.29 -10.95 -3.35
N ILE A 313 16.22 -10.35 -2.15
CA ILE A 313 17.41 -10.05 -1.33
C ILE A 313 18.17 -11.32 -1.04
N ALA A 314 17.50 -12.38 -0.60
CA ALA A 314 18.12 -13.66 -0.23
C ALA A 314 18.94 -14.27 -1.38
N GLN A 315 18.44 -14.23 -2.61
CA GLN A 315 19.19 -14.68 -3.79
C GLN A 315 20.40 -13.79 -4.11
N LYS A 316 20.34 -12.49 -3.81
CA LYS A 316 21.50 -11.59 -3.98
C LYS A 316 22.56 -11.80 -2.87
N LEU A 317 22.16 -12.22 -1.67
CA LEU A 317 23.05 -12.43 -0.53
C LEU A 317 23.66 -13.84 -0.50
N HIS A 318 22.85 -14.88 -0.71
CA HIS A 318 23.18 -16.29 -0.54
C HIS A 318 22.64 -17.14 -1.70
N PRO A 319 23.05 -16.89 -2.96
CA PRO A 319 22.52 -17.61 -4.12
C PRO A 319 22.63 -19.12 -3.98
N GLU A 320 23.68 -19.64 -3.29
CA GLU A 320 23.91 -21.06 -3.07
C GLU A 320 22.95 -21.71 -2.05
N VAL A 321 22.29 -20.93 -1.19
CA VAL A 321 21.27 -21.42 -0.23
C VAL A 321 19.88 -21.36 -0.82
N PHE A 322 19.66 -20.41 -1.70
CA PHE A 322 18.35 -20.07 -2.29
C PHE A 322 18.30 -20.36 -3.80
N ASP A 323 18.90 -21.48 -4.21
CA ASP A 323 18.94 -21.99 -5.59
C ASP A 323 17.74 -22.87 -5.94
N ASP A 324 16.95 -23.27 -4.94
CA ASP A 324 15.80 -24.19 -5.06
C ASP A 324 14.50 -23.50 -5.53
N TYR A 325 14.52 -22.20 -5.81
CA TYR A 325 13.42 -21.52 -6.46
C TYR A 325 13.92 -20.53 -7.52
N ARG A 326 13.04 -20.24 -8.48
CA ARG A 326 13.24 -19.15 -9.44
C ARG A 326 12.28 -18.02 -9.08
N LEU A 327 12.81 -16.83 -8.80
CA LEU A 327 11.99 -15.65 -8.46
C LEU A 327 11.00 -15.31 -9.58
N ALA A 328 11.42 -15.47 -10.85
CA ALA A 328 10.55 -15.27 -12.01
C ALA A 328 9.31 -16.18 -11.98
N ASP A 329 9.46 -17.44 -11.54
CA ASP A 329 8.33 -18.38 -11.46
C ASP A 329 7.40 -18.01 -10.30
N ALA A 330 7.96 -17.57 -9.16
CA ALA A 330 7.16 -17.06 -8.04
C ALA A 330 6.35 -15.82 -8.43
N LEU A 331 6.96 -14.90 -9.19
CA LEU A 331 6.28 -13.73 -9.73
C LEU A 331 5.16 -14.11 -10.69
N ARG A 332 5.45 -14.96 -11.69
CA ARG A 332 4.42 -15.43 -12.62
C ARG A 332 3.24 -16.07 -11.89
N GLY A 333 3.53 -16.95 -10.92
CA GLY A 333 2.49 -17.59 -10.11
C GLY A 333 1.66 -16.59 -9.31
N PHE A 334 2.28 -15.57 -8.72
CA PHE A 334 1.58 -14.52 -7.99
C PHE A 334 0.65 -13.72 -8.90
N TYR A 335 1.15 -13.24 -10.05
CA TYR A 335 0.34 -12.42 -10.95
C TYR A 335 -0.77 -13.22 -11.64
N GLU A 336 -0.51 -14.47 -12.00
CA GLU A 336 -1.54 -15.37 -12.55
C GLU A 336 -2.63 -15.65 -11.52
N LYS A 337 -2.24 -16.04 -10.30
CA LYS A 337 -3.20 -16.40 -9.24
C LYS A 337 -4.10 -15.22 -8.85
N PHE A 338 -3.50 -14.05 -8.62
CA PHE A 338 -4.24 -12.93 -8.01
C PHE A 338 -4.80 -11.94 -9.02
N PHE A 339 -4.29 -11.90 -10.24
CA PHE A 339 -4.70 -10.91 -11.24
C PHE A 339 -5.07 -11.51 -12.58
N SER A 340 -5.01 -12.85 -12.73
CA SER A 340 -5.23 -13.55 -14.00
C SER A 340 -4.39 -12.95 -15.13
N TYR A 341 -3.15 -12.56 -14.80
CA TYR A 341 -2.23 -11.91 -15.70
C TYR A 341 -0.97 -12.74 -15.89
N THR A 342 -0.69 -13.11 -17.13
CA THR A 342 0.52 -13.86 -17.49
C THR A 342 1.66 -12.89 -17.73
N LEU A 343 2.60 -12.78 -16.78
CA LEU A 343 3.78 -11.92 -16.90
C LEU A 343 4.66 -12.36 -18.08
N THR A 344 4.96 -11.43 -18.96
CA THR A 344 5.94 -11.58 -20.03
C THR A 344 7.37 -11.45 -19.51
N ASP A 345 8.37 -11.85 -20.30
CA ASP A 345 9.77 -11.60 -19.95
C ASP A 345 10.11 -10.09 -19.90
N ALA A 346 9.40 -9.27 -20.68
CA ALA A 346 9.53 -7.81 -20.62
C ALA A 346 9.01 -7.24 -19.30
N ASP A 347 7.87 -7.75 -18.81
CA ASP A 347 7.32 -7.35 -17.50
C ASP A 347 8.28 -7.75 -16.37
N LEU A 348 8.85 -8.96 -16.43
CA LEU A 348 9.83 -9.41 -15.43
C LEU A 348 11.07 -8.51 -15.39
N LYS A 349 11.61 -8.15 -16.55
CA LYS A 349 12.74 -7.22 -16.64
C LYS A 349 12.40 -5.84 -16.08
N MET A 350 11.18 -5.36 -16.36
CA MET A 350 10.71 -4.08 -15.81
C MET A 350 10.61 -4.15 -14.28
N ILE A 351 9.98 -5.22 -13.73
CA ILE A 351 9.81 -5.39 -12.28
C ILE A 351 11.15 -5.50 -11.58
N LEU A 352 12.09 -6.28 -12.13
CA LEU A 352 13.36 -6.64 -11.49
C LEU A 352 14.51 -5.66 -11.85
N HIS A 353 14.28 -4.69 -12.73
CA HIS A 353 15.29 -3.78 -13.27
C HIS A 353 16.48 -4.51 -13.95
N GLU A 354 16.18 -5.55 -14.74
CA GLU A 354 17.17 -6.41 -15.44
C GLU A 354 17.25 -6.16 -16.96
#